data_14eba94fd74842aa62c38426b7ea9e2f
#
_entry.id   14eba94fd74842aa62c38426b7ea9e2f
#
_cell.length_a   1.000
_cell.length_b   1.000
_cell.length_c   1.000
_cell.angle_alpha   90.00
_cell.angle_beta   90.00
_cell.angle_gamma   90.00
#
_symmetry.space_group_name_H-M   'P 1'
#
loop_
_entity.id
_entity.type
_entity.pdbx_description
1 polymer ?
#
loop_
_entity_poly.entity_id
_entity_poly.type
_entity_poly.pdbx_seq_one_letter_code
_entity_poly.pdbx_strand_id
1 'polypeptide(L)'
;MEVRKAFMSDLPALLKIINAYAQQGIMLPRTEFEMAENIRDFSVVFSGETLLGCGALHFYGPSHGEVRSLAVSPESKQSGIGRAIVDALEEEARAQRLDSVFAFTYVPGFFRKLGFTEVEPGELPLKAWKD
;
A
#
# COMPACT_ATOMS: atom_id res chain seq x y z
N MET A 1 -0.29 5.54 -16.98
CA MET A 1 -0.55 5.00 -15.62
C MET A 1 -0.69 6.18 -14.66
N GLU A 2 -1.86 6.32 -14.07
CA GLU A 2 -2.12 7.42 -13.15
C GLU A 2 -2.49 6.88 -11.77
N VAL A 3 -1.79 7.36 -10.75
CA VAL A 3 -2.13 7.06 -9.36
C VAL A 3 -2.96 8.23 -8.83
N ARG A 4 -4.12 7.93 -8.29
CA ARG A 4 -4.97 8.95 -7.68
C ARG A 4 -5.45 8.50 -6.31
N LYS A 5 -5.96 9.44 -5.52
CA LYS A 5 -6.58 9.10 -4.25
C LYS A 5 -7.91 8.39 -4.51
N ALA A 6 -8.25 7.48 -3.61
CA ALA A 6 -9.48 6.71 -3.71
C ALA A 6 -10.70 7.57 -3.43
N PHE A 7 -11.81 7.23 -4.10
CA PHE A 7 -13.14 7.74 -3.77
C PHE A 7 -13.90 6.65 -3.00
N MET A 8 -14.95 7.05 -2.30
CA MET A 8 -15.78 6.06 -1.59
C MET A 8 -16.40 5.05 -2.55
N SER A 9 -16.66 5.45 -3.80
CA SER A 9 -17.17 4.53 -4.81
C SER A 9 -16.18 3.43 -5.21
N ASP A 10 -14.90 3.57 -4.86
CA ASP A 10 -13.89 2.55 -5.13
C ASP A 10 -13.89 1.43 -4.07
N LEU A 11 -14.66 1.61 -3.00
CA LEU A 11 -14.63 0.70 -1.85
C LEU A 11 -14.87 -0.76 -2.20
N PRO A 12 -15.87 -1.12 -3.02
CA PRO A 12 -16.08 -2.54 -3.35
C PRO A 12 -14.88 -3.18 -4.06
N ALA A 13 -14.25 -2.46 -4.99
CA ALA A 13 -13.08 -2.98 -5.70
C ALA A 13 -11.89 -3.14 -4.76
N LEU A 14 -11.69 -2.19 -3.85
CA LEU A 14 -10.63 -2.25 -2.85
C LEU A 14 -10.81 -3.45 -1.93
N LEU A 15 -12.02 -3.66 -1.42
CA LEU A 15 -12.30 -4.81 -0.55
C LEU A 15 -12.02 -6.12 -1.28
N LYS A 16 -12.38 -6.21 -2.54
CA LYS A 16 -12.20 -7.43 -3.31
C LYS A 16 -10.72 -7.78 -3.45
N ILE A 17 -9.88 -6.82 -3.83
CA ILE A 17 -8.46 -7.11 -4.06
C ILE A 17 -7.73 -7.39 -2.73
N ILE A 18 -8.01 -6.63 -1.69
CA ILE A 18 -7.36 -6.81 -0.40
C ILE A 18 -7.74 -8.15 0.22
N ASN A 19 -9.03 -8.48 0.22
CA ASN A 19 -9.47 -9.73 0.84
C ASN A 19 -9.10 -10.97 0.04
N ALA A 20 -8.90 -10.84 -1.28
CA ALA A 20 -8.35 -11.93 -2.07
C ALA A 20 -6.93 -12.28 -1.63
N TYR A 21 -6.10 -11.27 -1.38
CA TYR A 21 -4.75 -11.50 -0.86
C TYR A 21 -4.78 -11.98 0.60
N ALA A 22 -5.72 -11.49 1.40
CA ALA A 22 -5.87 -11.95 2.77
C ALA A 22 -6.17 -13.45 2.84
N GLN A 23 -6.94 -13.97 1.90
CA GLN A 23 -7.24 -15.40 1.83
C GLN A 23 -5.98 -16.23 1.53
N GLN A 24 -4.98 -15.64 0.92
CA GLN A 24 -3.69 -16.29 0.66
C GLN A 24 -2.73 -16.18 1.84
N GLY A 25 -3.13 -15.53 2.93
CA GLY A 25 -2.32 -15.39 4.13
C GLY A 25 -1.20 -14.37 4.05
N ILE A 26 -1.20 -13.53 3.02
CA ILE A 26 -0.12 -12.56 2.81
C ILE A 26 -0.53 -11.12 3.09
N MET A 27 -1.73 -10.93 3.60
CA MET A 27 -2.26 -9.62 3.95
C MET A 27 -3.38 -9.81 4.99
N LEU A 28 -3.55 -8.84 5.88
CA LEU A 28 -4.64 -8.87 6.85
C LEU A 28 -5.96 -8.52 6.16
N PRO A 29 -7.05 -9.23 6.49
CA PRO A 29 -8.35 -8.90 5.92
C PRO A 29 -8.87 -7.57 6.48
N ARG A 30 -9.74 -6.93 5.72
CA ARG A 30 -10.37 -5.67 6.11
C ARG A 30 -11.88 -5.79 5.97
N THR A 31 -12.60 -5.15 6.89
CA THR A 31 -14.06 -5.03 6.78
C THR A 31 -14.41 -3.79 5.97
N GLU A 32 -15.64 -3.78 5.45
CA GLU A 32 -16.16 -2.61 4.75
C GLU A 32 -16.11 -1.37 5.63
N PHE A 33 -16.46 -1.52 6.90
CA PHE A 33 -16.46 -0.42 7.85
C PHE A 33 -15.08 0.19 8.04
N GLU A 34 -14.07 -0.67 8.27
CA GLU A 34 -12.69 -0.22 8.43
C GLU A 34 -12.19 0.51 7.17
N MET A 35 -12.50 -0.05 6.00
CA MET A 35 -12.08 0.56 4.74
C MET A 35 -12.73 1.91 4.54
N ALA A 36 -14.03 2.02 4.87
CA ALA A 36 -14.74 3.28 4.73
C ALA A 36 -14.14 4.36 5.64
N GLU A 37 -13.77 3.99 6.87
CA GLU A 37 -13.16 4.93 7.79
C GLU A 37 -11.77 5.39 7.34
N ASN A 38 -11.05 4.54 6.63
CA ASN A 38 -9.66 4.81 6.22
C ASN A 38 -9.53 5.09 4.73
N ILE A 39 -10.62 5.36 4.03
CA ILE A 39 -10.60 5.51 2.58
C ILE A 39 -9.64 6.62 2.12
N ARG A 40 -9.48 7.68 2.90
CA ARG A 40 -8.59 8.78 2.56
C ARG A 40 -7.12 8.40 2.57
N ASP A 41 -6.77 7.30 3.21
CA ASP A 41 -5.39 6.81 3.20
C ASP A 41 -5.01 6.18 1.87
N PHE A 42 -5.98 5.77 1.06
CA PHE A 42 -5.75 4.92 -0.10
C PHE A 42 -5.47 5.70 -1.38
N SER A 43 -4.54 5.15 -2.15
CA SER A 43 -4.28 5.54 -3.53
C SER A 43 -4.53 4.35 -4.43
N VAL A 44 -5.01 4.59 -5.63
CA VAL A 44 -5.47 3.55 -6.55
C VAL A 44 -4.97 3.81 -7.96
N VAL A 45 -4.86 2.72 -8.73
CA VAL A 45 -4.61 2.77 -10.17
C VAL A 45 -5.69 1.95 -10.86
N PHE A 46 -6.40 2.58 -11.77
CA PHE A 46 -7.45 1.93 -12.56
C PHE A 46 -7.09 1.93 -14.03
N SER A 47 -7.58 0.93 -14.76
CA SER A 47 -7.66 0.94 -16.21
C SER A 47 -9.14 0.83 -16.55
N GLY A 48 -9.74 1.95 -16.99
CA GLY A 48 -11.20 2.01 -17.14
C GLY A 48 -11.86 1.76 -15.79
N GLU A 49 -12.67 0.72 -15.71
CA GLU A 49 -13.37 0.37 -14.47
C GLU A 49 -12.66 -0.72 -13.67
N THR A 50 -11.50 -1.19 -14.13
CA THR A 50 -10.78 -2.28 -13.50
C THR A 50 -9.69 -1.73 -12.58
N LEU A 51 -9.75 -2.11 -11.30
CA LEU A 51 -8.71 -1.75 -10.33
C LEU A 51 -7.48 -2.61 -10.59
N LEU A 52 -6.35 -1.97 -10.89
CA LEU A 52 -5.09 -2.66 -11.13
C LEU A 52 -4.22 -2.73 -9.89
N GLY A 53 -4.36 -1.79 -8.98
CA GLY A 53 -3.57 -1.81 -7.76
C GLY A 53 -3.99 -0.74 -6.78
N CYS A 54 -3.60 -0.91 -5.53
CA CYS A 54 -3.88 0.03 -4.45
C CYS A 54 -2.80 -0.01 -3.39
N GLY A 55 -2.78 1.01 -2.56
CA GLY A 55 -1.94 1.06 -1.39
C GLY A 55 -2.42 2.18 -0.48
N ALA A 56 -2.07 2.11 0.78
CA ALA A 56 -2.48 3.12 1.75
C ALA A 56 -1.27 3.68 2.48
N LEU A 57 -1.31 4.97 2.77
CA LEU A 57 -0.40 5.61 3.69
C LEU A 57 -1.16 5.93 4.96
N HIS A 58 -0.83 5.23 6.03
CA HIS A 58 -1.46 5.43 7.32
C HIS A 58 -0.51 6.21 8.22
N PHE A 59 -0.97 7.31 8.77
CA PHE A 59 -0.13 8.11 9.66
C PHE A 59 0.03 7.39 10.98
N TYR A 60 1.28 7.17 11.35
CA TYR A 60 1.62 6.45 12.57
C TYR A 60 2.34 7.40 13.51
N GLY A 61 1.59 8.31 14.09
CA GLY A 61 2.12 9.41 14.87
C GLY A 61 2.50 10.60 13.98
N PRO A 62 3.10 11.64 14.53
CA PRO A 62 3.36 12.88 13.79
C PRO A 62 4.53 12.81 12.83
N SER A 63 5.39 11.78 12.94
CA SER A 63 6.65 11.74 12.18
C SER A 63 6.75 10.58 11.20
N HIS A 64 5.87 9.58 11.31
CA HIS A 64 6.02 8.34 10.54
C HIS A 64 4.73 7.97 9.83
N GLY A 65 4.88 7.38 8.64
CA GLY A 65 3.78 6.81 7.90
C GLY A 65 4.03 5.34 7.63
N GLU A 66 2.96 4.57 7.64
CA GLU A 66 3.02 3.14 7.31
C GLU A 66 2.40 2.91 5.95
N VAL A 67 3.13 2.23 5.05
CA VAL A 67 2.60 1.74 3.79
C VAL A 67 1.85 0.45 4.09
N ARG A 68 0.54 0.46 3.87
CA ARG A 68 -0.36 -0.66 4.17
C ARG A 68 -1.10 -1.10 2.93
N SER A 69 -1.54 -2.35 2.95
CA SER A 69 -2.50 -2.87 1.99
C SER A 69 -2.08 -2.65 0.54
N LEU A 70 -0.78 -2.73 0.28
CA LEU A 70 -0.26 -2.62 -1.09
C LEU A 70 -0.60 -3.90 -1.84
N ALA A 71 -1.42 -3.79 -2.86
CA ALA A 71 -1.89 -4.93 -3.63
C ALA A 71 -1.96 -4.56 -5.10
N VAL A 72 -1.45 -5.44 -5.96
CA VAL A 72 -1.50 -5.28 -7.41
C VAL A 72 -2.20 -6.51 -7.98
N SER A 73 -3.10 -6.31 -8.93
CA SER A 73 -3.81 -7.45 -9.53
C SER A 73 -2.80 -8.42 -10.15
N PRO A 74 -3.07 -9.74 -10.12
CA PRO A 74 -2.10 -10.71 -10.65
C PRO A 74 -1.70 -10.46 -12.09
N GLU A 75 -2.63 -9.99 -12.92
CA GLU A 75 -2.37 -9.71 -14.33
C GLU A 75 -1.46 -8.49 -14.53
N SER A 76 -1.35 -7.65 -13.51
CA SER A 76 -0.61 -6.39 -13.60
C SER A 76 0.71 -6.40 -12.85
N LYS A 77 1.09 -7.53 -12.27
CA LYS A 77 2.36 -7.62 -11.58
C LYS A 77 3.51 -7.42 -12.55
N GLN A 78 4.60 -6.82 -12.06
CA GLN A 78 5.79 -6.52 -12.85
C GLN A 78 5.57 -5.44 -13.91
N SER A 79 4.45 -4.73 -13.85
CA SER A 79 4.15 -3.64 -14.78
C SER A 79 4.60 -2.27 -14.26
N GLY A 80 5.18 -2.22 -13.04
CA GLY A 80 5.57 -0.96 -12.41
C GLY A 80 4.46 -0.30 -11.60
N ILE A 81 3.29 -0.93 -11.50
CA ILE A 81 2.16 -0.35 -10.77
C ILE A 81 2.46 -0.26 -9.28
N GLY A 82 3.01 -1.33 -8.69
CA GLY A 82 3.37 -1.31 -7.27
C GLY A 82 4.36 -0.21 -6.94
N ARG A 83 5.38 -0.04 -7.79
CA ARG A 83 6.35 1.03 -7.62
C ARG A 83 5.71 2.40 -7.72
N ALA A 84 4.84 2.60 -8.73
CA ALA A 84 4.16 3.88 -8.90
C ALA A 84 3.31 4.24 -7.69
N ILE A 85 2.64 3.25 -7.10
CA ILE A 85 1.83 3.46 -5.91
C ILE A 85 2.71 3.85 -4.72
N VAL A 86 3.80 3.12 -4.48
CA VAL A 86 4.70 3.44 -3.37
C VAL A 86 5.32 4.82 -3.56
N ASP A 87 5.72 5.16 -4.79
CA ASP A 87 6.26 6.50 -5.08
C ASP A 87 5.23 7.58 -4.74
N ALA A 88 3.96 7.37 -5.07
CA ALA A 88 2.90 8.32 -4.75
C ALA A 88 2.69 8.45 -3.25
N LEU A 89 2.76 7.34 -2.51
CA LEU A 89 2.62 7.37 -1.05
C LEU A 89 3.81 8.09 -0.40
N GLU A 90 5.02 7.89 -0.92
CA GLU A 90 6.20 8.63 -0.44
C GLU A 90 6.08 10.11 -0.70
N GLU A 91 5.56 10.48 -1.88
CA GLU A 91 5.29 11.87 -2.23
C GLU A 91 4.30 12.49 -1.25
N GLU A 92 3.23 11.77 -0.94
CA GLU A 92 2.24 12.21 0.04
C GLU A 92 2.88 12.38 1.42
N ALA A 93 3.74 11.44 1.83
CA ALA A 93 4.44 11.53 3.11
C ALA A 93 5.32 12.78 3.17
N ARG A 94 6.03 13.08 2.07
CA ARG A 94 6.85 14.31 2.00
C ARG A 94 5.99 15.55 2.07
N ALA A 95 4.84 15.56 1.39
CA ALA A 95 3.92 16.69 1.42
C ALA A 95 3.37 16.93 2.83
N GLN A 96 3.20 15.87 3.59
CA GLN A 96 2.75 15.96 4.99
C GLN A 96 3.91 16.16 5.97
N ARG A 97 5.14 16.25 5.45
CA ARG A 97 6.35 16.50 6.24
C ARG A 97 6.64 15.41 7.27
N LEU A 98 6.37 14.16 6.90
CA LEU A 98 6.77 13.02 7.71
C LEU A 98 8.27 12.78 7.55
N ASP A 99 8.92 12.32 8.61
CA ASP A 99 10.36 12.05 8.58
C ASP A 99 10.68 10.73 7.88
N SER A 100 9.78 9.76 7.95
CA SER A 100 10.05 8.45 7.39
C SER A 100 8.77 7.67 7.12
N VAL A 101 8.91 6.64 6.30
CA VAL A 101 7.84 5.67 6.05
C VAL A 101 8.38 4.27 6.31
N PHE A 102 7.48 3.36 6.70
CA PHE A 102 7.83 1.97 6.91
C PHE A 102 6.70 1.06 6.41
N ALA A 103 7.02 -0.22 6.30
CA ALA A 103 6.04 -1.23 5.92
C ALA A 103 6.37 -2.53 6.63
N PHE A 104 5.34 -3.25 7.07
CA PHE A 104 5.49 -4.64 7.46
C PHE A 104 5.19 -5.47 6.21
N THR A 105 6.11 -6.35 5.82
CA THR A 105 6.02 -6.98 4.52
C THR A 105 6.47 -8.44 4.52
N TYR A 106 5.83 -9.25 3.67
CA TYR A 106 6.27 -10.58 3.32
C TYR A 106 7.11 -10.59 2.05
N VAL A 107 7.30 -9.40 1.41
CA VAL A 107 8.07 -9.28 0.16
C VAL A 107 9.18 -8.22 0.31
N PRO A 108 10.14 -8.45 1.21
CA PRO A 108 11.17 -7.44 1.48
C PRO A 108 12.00 -7.08 0.26
N GLY A 109 12.18 -8.01 -0.68
CA GLY A 109 12.92 -7.73 -1.91
C GLY A 109 12.33 -6.61 -2.74
N PHE A 110 11.00 -6.55 -2.81
CA PHE A 110 10.30 -5.48 -3.51
C PHE A 110 10.64 -4.13 -2.87
N PHE A 111 10.52 -4.04 -1.54
CA PHE A 111 10.79 -2.79 -0.83
C PHE A 111 12.26 -2.40 -0.87
N ARG A 112 13.19 -3.37 -0.82
CA ARG A 112 14.62 -3.07 -0.95
C ARG A 112 14.92 -2.39 -2.29
N LYS A 113 14.30 -2.85 -3.37
CA LYS A 113 14.49 -2.23 -4.69
C LYS A 113 14.02 -0.79 -4.73
N LEU A 114 13.11 -0.42 -3.84
CA LEU A 114 12.60 0.95 -3.74
C LEU A 114 13.36 1.79 -2.72
N GLY A 115 14.44 1.27 -2.15
CA GLY A 115 15.29 2.01 -1.23
C GLY A 115 14.97 1.83 0.24
N PHE A 116 14.08 0.89 0.58
CA PHE A 116 13.78 0.59 1.97
C PHE A 116 14.85 -0.32 2.56
N THR A 117 15.10 -0.16 3.85
CA THR A 117 16.08 -0.98 4.60
C THR A 117 15.34 -1.83 5.63
N GLU A 118 15.71 -3.09 5.74
CA GLU A 118 15.15 -3.96 6.78
C GLU A 118 15.71 -3.56 8.14
N VAL A 119 14.83 -3.44 9.14
CA VAL A 119 15.24 -3.01 10.48
C VAL A 119 15.04 -4.08 11.55
N GLU A 120 14.33 -5.17 11.24
CA GLU A 120 14.12 -6.28 12.15
C GLU A 120 14.20 -7.59 11.37
N PRO A 121 15.42 -8.07 11.07
CA PRO A 121 15.58 -9.28 10.27
C PRO A 121 15.19 -10.53 11.06
N GLY A 122 14.77 -11.55 10.33
CA GLY A 122 14.59 -12.89 10.87
C GLY A 122 13.16 -13.40 10.92
N GLU A 123 12.17 -12.57 11.19
CA GLU A 123 10.78 -12.98 11.27
C GLU A 123 9.92 -12.28 10.23
N LEU A 124 8.91 -12.97 9.73
CA LEU A 124 7.95 -12.39 8.81
C LEU A 124 6.66 -12.04 9.54
N PRO A 125 6.03 -10.91 9.20
CA PRO A 125 6.46 -9.94 8.20
C PRO A 125 7.65 -9.11 8.69
N LEU A 126 8.52 -8.74 7.76
CA LEU A 126 9.66 -7.89 8.07
C LEU A 126 9.27 -6.43 8.01
N LYS A 127 9.91 -5.62 8.85
CA LYS A 127 9.72 -4.17 8.82
C LYS A 127 10.76 -3.56 7.91
N ALA A 128 10.31 -2.88 6.88
CA ALA A 128 11.15 -2.14 5.95
C ALA A 128 10.98 -0.66 6.21
N TRP A 129 12.09 0.08 6.23
CA TRP A 129 12.11 1.48 6.66
C TRP A 129 12.78 2.36 5.62
N LYS A 130 12.25 3.56 5.43
CA LYS A 130 12.84 4.56 4.55
C LYS A 130 12.60 5.95 5.11
N ASP A 131 13.67 6.71 5.24
CA ASP A 131 13.61 8.10 5.68
C ASP A 131 13.24 9.03 4.53
#